data_cde6db6512f8119ccf34e9458264e4c3
#
_entry.id   cde6db6512f8119ccf34e9458264e4c3
#
_cell.length_a   1.000
_cell.length_b   1.000
_cell.length_c   1.000
_cell.angle_alpha   90.00
_cell.angle_beta   90.00
_cell.angle_gamma   90.00
#
_symmetry.space_group_name_H-M   'P 1'
#
loop_
_entity.id
_entity.type
_entity.pdbx_description
1 polymer ?
#
loop_
_entity_poly.entity_id
_entity_poly.type
_entity_poly.pdbx_seq_one_letter_code
_entity_poly.pdbx_strand_id
1 'polypeptide(L)'
;MRKLFVLLIVMFLLFGCAANRYRSDFEFANKLAAEGLWKETYYRLQKALALGGDSAALHNNMAVALESLNRLPEAEQEYQQAMKLDPGNINIKSNYNRFQKNLGKEKGKEKNEK
;
A
#
# COMPACT_ATOMS: atom_id res chain seq x y z
N MET A 1 39.02 -6.95 -14.95
CA MET A 1 38.53 -5.75 -14.25
C MET A 1 37.57 -4.88 -15.08
N ARG A 2 37.87 -4.56 -16.33
CA ARG A 2 36.97 -3.73 -17.19
C ARG A 2 35.57 -4.36 -17.37
N LYS A 3 35.48 -5.68 -17.57
CA LYS A 3 34.19 -6.40 -17.71
C LYS A 3 33.36 -6.40 -16.41
N LEU A 4 34.02 -6.50 -15.26
CA LEU A 4 33.38 -6.43 -13.93
C LEU A 4 32.82 -5.05 -13.66
N PHE A 5 33.54 -4.00 -14.06
CA PHE A 5 33.15 -2.61 -13.90
C PHE A 5 31.93 -2.26 -14.77
N VAL A 6 31.91 -2.75 -16.00
CA VAL A 6 30.77 -2.61 -16.93
C VAL A 6 29.52 -3.31 -16.39
N LEU A 7 29.67 -4.54 -15.83
CA LEU A 7 28.57 -5.29 -15.21
C LEU A 7 27.99 -4.53 -13.99
N LEU A 8 28.83 -3.92 -13.16
CA LEU A 8 28.40 -3.12 -12.01
C LEU A 8 27.64 -1.86 -12.45
N ILE A 9 28.11 -1.18 -13.50
CA ILE A 9 27.42 0.01 -14.04
C ILE A 9 26.05 -0.39 -14.63
N VAL A 10 25.98 -1.48 -15.38
CA VAL A 10 24.70 -1.97 -15.96
C VAL A 10 23.73 -2.37 -14.84
N MET A 11 24.19 -3.07 -13.81
CA MET A 11 23.35 -3.34 -12.64
C MET A 11 22.85 -2.07 -11.96
N PHE A 12 23.71 -1.07 -11.77
CA PHE A 12 23.33 0.19 -11.14
C PHE A 12 22.29 0.97 -11.96
N LEU A 13 22.40 0.95 -13.29
CA LEU A 13 21.42 1.57 -14.19
C LEU A 13 20.06 0.84 -14.17
N LEU A 14 20.07 -0.49 -14.09
CA LEU A 14 18.84 -1.29 -14.01
C LEU A 14 18.10 -1.08 -12.68
N PHE A 15 18.83 -1.03 -11.56
CA PHE A 15 18.25 -0.73 -10.24
C PHE A 15 17.69 0.70 -10.15
N GLY A 16 18.39 1.69 -10.71
CA GLY A 16 17.92 3.07 -10.74
C GLY A 16 16.61 3.25 -11.52
N CYS A 17 16.42 2.50 -12.61
CA CYS A 17 15.20 2.55 -13.41
C CYS A 17 13.98 1.98 -12.66
N ALA A 18 14.16 0.87 -11.93
CA ALA A 18 13.08 0.24 -11.16
C ALA A 18 12.61 1.12 -10.00
N ALA A 19 13.55 1.73 -9.25
CA ALA A 19 13.24 2.63 -8.14
C ALA A 19 12.47 3.88 -8.61
N ASN A 20 12.79 4.42 -9.77
CA ASN A 20 12.09 5.58 -10.33
C ASN A 20 10.67 5.24 -10.79
N ARG A 21 10.46 4.06 -11.37
CA ARG A 21 9.12 3.57 -11.77
C ARG A 21 8.22 3.30 -10.57
N TYR A 22 8.75 2.69 -9.51
CA TYR A 22 8.04 2.49 -8.25
C TYR A 22 7.52 3.82 -7.70
N ARG A 23 8.39 4.82 -7.59
CA ARG A 23 8.05 6.14 -7.06
C ARG A 23 6.95 6.81 -7.89
N SER A 24 7.05 6.74 -9.20
CA SER A 24 6.06 7.28 -10.12
C SER A 24 4.68 6.63 -9.95
N ASP A 25 4.60 5.30 -9.87
CA ASP A 25 3.33 4.58 -9.65
C ASP A 25 2.74 4.88 -8.26
N PHE A 26 3.58 5.00 -7.23
CA PHE A 26 3.13 5.35 -5.88
C PHE A 26 2.58 6.79 -5.79
N GLU A 27 3.29 7.77 -6.34
CA GLU A 27 2.84 9.17 -6.37
C GLU A 27 1.55 9.34 -7.21
N PHE A 28 1.45 8.62 -8.32
CA PHE A 28 0.24 8.64 -9.14
C PHE A 28 -0.95 7.98 -8.42
N ALA A 29 -0.73 6.89 -7.70
CA ALA A 29 -1.76 6.27 -6.86
C ALA A 29 -2.30 7.24 -5.80
N ASN A 30 -1.44 8.02 -5.17
CA ASN A 30 -1.87 9.02 -4.19
C ASN A 30 -2.76 10.12 -4.81
N LYS A 31 -2.50 10.53 -6.05
CA LYS A 31 -3.36 11.47 -6.78
C LYS A 31 -4.72 10.85 -7.09
N LEU A 32 -4.75 9.61 -7.55
CA LEU A 32 -6.00 8.88 -7.81
C LEU A 32 -6.84 8.69 -6.54
N ALA A 33 -6.19 8.41 -5.40
CA ALA A 33 -6.85 8.31 -4.10
C ALA A 33 -7.51 9.64 -3.68
N ALA A 34 -6.84 10.77 -3.92
CA ALA A 34 -7.38 12.09 -3.64
C ALA A 34 -8.64 12.40 -4.48
N GLU A 35 -8.76 11.79 -5.66
CA GLU A 35 -9.93 11.88 -6.54
C GLU A 35 -10.99 10.81 -6.26
N GLY A 36 -10.76 9.91 -5.31
CA GLY A 36 -11.68 8.82 -4.96
C GLY A 36 -11.69 7.66 -5.96
N LEU A 37 -10.71 7.58 -6.85
CA LEU A 37 -10.57 6.53 -7.87
C LEU A 37 -9.89 5.29 -7.27
N TRP A 38 -10.57 4.64 -6.32
CA TRP A 38 -10.00 3.61 -5.46
C TRP A 38 -9.53 2.35 -6.18
N LYS A 39 -10.23 1.94 -7.24
CA LYS A 39 -9.89 0.78 -8.06
C LYS A 39 -8.56 0.96 -8.79
N GLU A 40 -8.40 2.11 -9.41
CA GLU A 40 -7.20 2.54 -10.11
C GLU A 40 -6.06 2.79 -9.12
N THR A 41 -6.37 3.37 -7.96
CA THR A 41 -5.41 3.53 -6.85
C THR A 41 -4.82 2.19 -6.44
N TYR A 42 -5.66 1.21 -6.13
CA TYR A 42 -5.22 -0.12 -5.72
C TYR A 42 -4.37 -0.80 -6.80
N TYR A 43 -4.80 -0.74 -8.06
CA TYR A 43 -4.04 -1.28 -9.19
C TYR A 43 -2.63 -0.67 -9.30
N ARG A 44 -2.51 0.65 -9.14
CA ARG A 44 -1.21 1.35 -9.19
C ARG A 44 -0.32 0.98 -8.02
N LEU A 45 -0.88 0.83 -6.82
CA LEU A 45 -0.14 0.38 -5.64
C LEU A 45 0.36 -1.05 -5.79
N GLN A 46 -0.44 -1.96 -6.37
CA GLN A 46 0.02 -3.31 -6.71
C GLN A 46 1.19 -3.31 -7.70
N LYS A 47 1.16 -2.44 -8.71
CA LYS A 47 2.30 -2.26 -9.62
C LYS A 47 3.54 -1.75 -8.89
N ALA A 48 3.39 -0.77 -8.00
CA ALA A 48 4.49 -0.26 -7.19
C ALA A 48 5.10 -1.37 -6.30
N LEU A 49 4.25 -2.21 -5.68
CA LEU A 49 4.71 -3.35 -4.89
C LEU A 49 5.52 -4.34 -5.75
N ALA A 50 5.05 -4.68 -6.94
CA ALA A 50 5.74 -5.57 -7.88
C ALA A 50 7.10 -5.03 -8.34
N LEU A 51 7.30 -3.72 -8.31
CA LEU A 51 8.56 -3.05 -8.61
C LEU A 51 9.52 -2.93 -7.41
N GLY A 52 9.22 -3.62 -6.32
CA GLY A 52 10.05 -3.66 -5.10
C GLY A 52 9.72 -2.56 -4.08
N GLY A 53 8.56 -1.94 -4.20
CA GLY A 53 8.10 -0.88 -3.29
C GLY A 53 7.50 -1.37 -1.97
N ASP A 54 8.02 -2.46 -1.39
CA ASP A 54 7.54 -3.01 -0.13
C ASP A 54 7.83 -2.06 1.05
N SER A 55 6.87 -1.23 1.38
CA SER A 55 6.96 -0.24 2.46
C SER A 55 5.67 -0.15 3.27
N ALA A 56 5.80 0.25 4.53
CA ALA A 56 4.66 0.47 5.42
C ALA A 56 3.64 1.47 4.84
N ALA A 57 4.11 2.54 4.20
CA ALA A 57 3.26 3.54 3.56
C ALA A 57 2.46 2.95 2.39
N LEU A 58 3.10 2.08 1.57
CA LEU A 58 2.44 1.43 0.46
C LEU A 58 1.31 0.51 0.95
N HIS A 59 1.59 -0.35 1.91
CA HIS A 59 0.59 -1.26 2.50
C HIS A 59 -0.54 -0.49 3.20
N ASN A 60 -0.24 0.60 3.91
CA ASN A 60 -1.27 1.46 4.48
C ASN A 60 -2.19 2.05 3.40
N ASN A 61 -1.65 2.52 2.29
CA ASN A 61 -2.44 3.09 1.19
C ASN A 61 -3.25 2.02 0.44
N MET A 62 -2.72 0.80 0.29
CA MET A 62 -3.47 -0.35 -0.23
C MET A 62 -4.64 -0.70 0.70
N ALA A 63 -4.43 -0.70 2.01
CA ALA A 63 -5.49 -0.93 3.00
C ALA A 63 -6.62 0.10 2.89
N VAL A 64 -6.29 1.38 2.78
CA VAL A 64 -7.27 2.46 2.60
C VAL A 64 -8.07 2.29 1.31
N ALA A 65 -7.41 1.94 0.21
CA ALA A 65 -8.08 1.69 -1.06
C ALA A 65 -9.03 0.48 -0.98
N LEU A 66 -8.58 -0.61 -0.36
CA LEU A 66 -9.39 -1.82 -0.15
C LEU A 66 -10.58 -1.58 0.79
N GLU A 67 -10.38 -0.82 1.88
CA GLU A 67 -11.46 -0.35 2.77
C GLU A 67 -12.52 0.41 1.97
N SER A 68 -12.09 1.35 1.12
CA SER A 68 -12.98 2.16 0.28
C SER A 68 -13.71 1.33 -0.80
N LEU A 69 -13.14 0.20 -1.21
CA LEU A 69 -13.75 -0.77 -2.12
C LEU A 69 -14.62 -1.83 -1.39
N ASN A 70 -14.81 -1.69 -0.07
CA ASN A 70 -15.51 -2.66 0.78
C ASN A 70 -14.88 -4.08 0.77
N ARG A 71 -13.58 -4.18 0.50
CA ARG A 71 -12.78 -5.41 0.56
C ARG A 71 -12.12 -5.54 1.94
N LEU A 72 -12.96 -5.63 2.98
CA LEU A 72 -12.55 -5.45 4.37
C LEU A 72 -11.54 -6.50 4.88
N PRO A 73 -11.67 -7.81 4.57
CA PRO A 73 -10.67 -8.80 4.99
C PRO A 73 -9.28 -8.56 4.41
N GLU A 74 -9.21 -8.11 3.16
CA GLU A 74 -7.95 -7.78 2.49
C GLU A 74 -7.37 -6.47 3.04
N ALA A 75 -8.21 -5.47 3.32
CA ALA A 75 -7.79 -4.24 3.97
C ALA A 75 -7.14 -4.51 5.34
N GLU A 76 -7.71 -5.41 6.13
CA GLU A 76 -7.16 -5.79 7.42
C GLU A 76 -5.76 -6.39 7.30
N GLN A 77 -5.54 -7.28 6.32
CA GLN A 77 -4.22 -7.88 6.07
C GLN A 77 -3.17 -6.81 5.70
N GLU A 78 -3.54 -5.85 4.86
CA GLU A 78 -2.66 -4.77 4.45
C GLU A 78 -2.33 -3.81 5.61
N TYR A 79 -3.30 -3.48 6.47
CA TYR A 79 -3.03 -2.72 7.68
C TYR A 79 -2.10 -3.45 8.64
N GLN A 80 -2.28 -4.76 8.84
CA GLN A 80 -1.40 -5.57 9.67
C GLN A 80 0.03 -5.62 9.11
N GLN A 81 0.18 -5.74 7.79
CA GLN A 81 1.49 -5.70 7.14
C GLN A 81 2.16 -4.32 7.31
N ALA A 82 1.41 -3.23 7.14
CA ALA A 82 1.92 -1.89 7.38
C ALA A 82 2.41 -1.69 8.83
N MET A 83 1.62 -2.15 9.80
CA MET A 83 1.99 -2.12 11.23
C MET A 83 3.21 -2.97 11.55
N LYS A 84 3.39 -4.11 10.86
CA LYS A 84 4.56 -4.97 11.02
C LYS A 84 5.83 -4.30 10.50
N LEU A 85 5.73 -3.60 9.37
CA LEU A 85 6.88 -2.91 8.74
C LEU A 85 7.28 -1.63 9.48
N ASP A 86 6.32 -0.90 10.07
CA ASP A 86 6.59 0.32 10.84
C ASP A 86 5.63 0.42 12.05
N PRO A 87 5.93 -0.31 13.14
CA PRO A 87 5.04 -0.38 14.31
C PRO A 87 4.96 0.94 15.11
N GLY A 88 5.91 1.85 14.92
CA GLY A 88 5.95 3.18 15.54
C GLY A 88 5.17 4.25 14.81
N ASN A 89 4.63 3.97 13.64
CA ASN A 89 3.98 4.96 12.79
C ASN A 89 2.58 5.32 13.29
N ILE A 90 2.44 6.53 13.82
CA ILE A 90 1.20 7.02 14.44
C ILE A 90 0.07 7.09 13.41
N ASN A 91 0.34 7.46 12.16
CA ASN A 91 -0.67 7.59 11.11
C ASN A 91 -1.23 6.21 10.73
N ILE A 92 -0.37 5.22 10.55
CA ILE A 92 -0.77 3.83 10.25
C ILE A 92 -1.61 3.28 11.40
N LYS A 93 -1.15 3.45 12.64
CA LYS A 93 -1.88 3.02 13.83
C LYS A 93 -3.24 3.69 13.94
N SER A 94 -3.34 4.98 13.66
CA SER A 94 -4.60 5.72 13.66
C SER A 94 -5.57 5.20 12.61
N ASN A 95 -5.09 4.96 11.38
CA ASN A 95 -5.90 4.41 10.30
C ASN A 95 -6.43 3.01 10.64
N TYR A 96 -5.57 2.13 11.16
CA TYR A 96 -5.96 0.78 11.53
C TYR A 96 -6.97 0.77 12.68
N ASN A 97 -6.77 1.59 13.72
CA ASN A 97 -7.71 1.71 14.84
C ASN A 97 -9.10 2.21 14.38
N ARG A 98 -9.14 3.20 13.48
CA ARG A 98 -10.36 3.68 12.86
C ARG A 98 -11.07 2.57 12.09
N PHE A 99 -10.32 1.83 11.27
CA PHE A 99 -10.82 0.68 10.50
C PHE A 99 -11.45 -0.38 11.42
N GLN A 100 -10.75 -0.81 12.47
CA GLN A 100 -11.26 -1.79 13.43
C GLN A 100 -12.54 -1.31 14.15
N LYS A 101 -12.60 -0.03 14.53
CA LYS A 101 -13.79 0.56 15.12
C LYS A 101 -15.00 0.53 14.18
N ASN A 102 -14.79 0.77 12.91
CA ASN A 102 -15.85 0.72 11.88
C ASN A 102 -16.34 -0.71 11.66
N LEU A 103 -15.42 -1.69 11.55
CA LEU A 103 -15.77 -3.11 11.49
C LEU A 103 -16.62 -3.58 12.67
N GLY A 104 -16.29 -3.13 13.89
CA GLY A 104 -17.06 -3.47 15.08
C GLY A 104 -18.49 -2.94 15.03
N LYS A 105 -18.70 -1.75 14.47
CA LYS A 105 -20.03 -1.15 14.30
C LYS A 105 -20.88 -1.88 13.26
N GLU A 106 -20.27 -2.33 12.15
CA GLU A 106 -20.98 -3.10 11.10
C GLU A 106 -21.45 -4.46 11.63
N LYS A 107 -20.56 -5.19 12.31
CA LYS A 107 -20.91 -6.47 12.94
C LYS A 107 -21.99 -6.33 14.04
N GLY A 108 -22.05 -5.19 14.73
CA GLY A 108 -23.09 -4.88 15.71
C GLY A 108 -24.46 -4.64 15.09
N LYS A 109 -24.50 -4.02 13.89
CA LYS A 109 -25.77 -3.80 13.14
C LYS A 109 -26.35 -5.10 12.62
N GLU A 110 -25.54 -5.97 12.01
CA GLU A 110 -26.00 -7.27 11.51
C GLU A 110 -26.60 -8.18 12.59
N LYS A 111 -26.14 -8.06 13.84
CA LYS A 111 -26.70 -8.82 14.98
C LYS A 111 -28.05 -8.32 15.45
N ASN A 112 -28.36 -7.04 15.24
CA ASN A 112 -29.60 -6.41 15.69
C ASN A 112 -30.74 -6.52 14.65
N GLU A 113 -30.44 -6.91 13.42
CA GLU A 113 -31.42 -7.08 12.33
C GLU A 113 -31.92 -8.53 12.18
N LYS A 114 -31.43 -9.46 13.04
CA LYS A 114 -31.87 -10.86 13.13
C LYS A 114 -32.70 -11.08 14.38
#